data_59b7b98a7e4b0e89e1384b0c8621ac41
#
_entry.id   59b7b98a7e4b0e89e1384b0c8621ac41
#
_cell.length_a   1.000
_cell.length_b   1.000
_cell.length_c   1.000
_cell.angle_alpha   90.00
_cell.angle_beta   90.00
_cell.angle_gamma   90.00
#
_symmetry.space_group_name_H-M   'P 1'
#
loop_
_entity.id
_entity.type
_entity.pdbx_description
1 polymer ?
#
loop_
_entity_poly.entity_id
_entity_poly.type
_entity_poly.pdbx_seq_one_letter_code
_entity_poly.pdbx_strand_id
1 'polypeptide(L)'
;WRERSFPGHGRVDLMIRLPGCCLVIENKLYAADQEAQLWRYQQVLAAEAAPPVTSHLFYLTLDGCEPSPISVSAPSGSGDMPGLEKGSYQCISYETEIHSWLTGLLEWTCAKQKAGRIQHILTQYNEVLMEAIGMHSREEALSELNSSGLMDHVTANQGDVTTLARLTRSVFFLHARLLEELIEGVHEALEKEPRLERVKSPERWSELGWGIYEGWARGRTPSGYRFYRIHGVRDAELKNMHLVVGLDVSDRFWVGLGRFEGGRHVDVPGDRNRFVDIEGATYNNWWLSWVTVQELNPAQLDGDSGVGRLATPEVKDAVVNKVMALCRRYLNEIE
;
A
#
# COMPACT_ATOMS: atom_id res chain seq x y z
N TRP A 1 -14.46 16.81 14.75
CA TRP A 1 -14.13 17.50 13.51
C TRP A 1 -12.79 16.96 13.03
N ARG A 2 -12.68 16.66 11.75
CA ARG A 2 -11.44 16.24 11.09
C ARG A 2 -10.93 17.41 10.24
N GLU A 3 -9.62 17.69 10.33
CA GLU A 3 -8.94 18.72 9.52
C GLU A 3 -9.61 20.10 9.56
N ARG A 4 -10.00 20.53 10.76
CA ARG A 4 -10.65 21.83 10.96
C ARG A 4 -9.61 22.95 11.00
N SER A 5 -9.79 23.98 10.17
CA SER A 5 -8.96 25.18 10.17
C SER A 5 -9.45 26.20 11.19
N PHE A 6 -8.50 26.83 11.90
CA PHE A 6 -8.73 27.89 12.86
C PHE A 6 -7.93 29.13 12.43
N PRO A 7 -8.59 30.30 12.26
CA PRO A 7 -7.92 31.52 11.85
C PRO A 7 -6.75 31.85 12.79
N GLY A 8 -5.55 32.04 12.23
CA GLY A 8 -4.34 32.36 12.99
C GLY A 8 -3.66 31.17 13.71
N HIS A 9 -4.31 30.00 13.79
CA HIS A 9 -3.78 28.83 14.52
C HIS A 9 -3.49 27.63 13.64
N GLY A 10 -3.88 27.66 12.35
CA GLY A 10 -3.65 26.58 11.42
C GLY A 10 -4.78 25.54 11.40
N ARG A 11 -4.46 24.34 10.95
CA ARG A 11 -5.42 23.23 10.77
C ARG A 11 -5.12 22.12 11.76
N VAL A 12 -6.12 21.78 12.59
CA VAL A 12 -6.09 20.69 13.55
C VAL A 12 -6.48 19.39 12.86
N ASP A 13 -5.73 18.31 13.05
CA ASP A 13 -6.02 17.02 12.41
C ASP A 13 -7.32 16.41 12.91
N LEU A 14 -7.48 16.31 14.23
CA LEU A 14 -8.69 15.76 14.82
C LEU A 14 -9.10 16.55 16.08
N MET A 15 -10.35 16.98 16.14
CA MET A 15 -10.95 17.57 17.33
C MET A 15 -12.21 16.81 17.71
N ILE A 16 -12.28 16.34 18.95
CA ILE A 16 -13.44 15.63 19.50
C ILE A 16 -14.05 16.47 20.61
N ARG A 17 -15.34 16.79 20.50
CA ARG A 17 -16.10 17.49 21.52
C ARG A 17 -17.14 16.56 22.12
N LEU A 18 -17.07 16.42 23.41
CA LEU A 18 -18.00 15.67 24.24
C LEU A 18 -18.63 16.62 25.26
N PRO A 19 -19.79 16.30 25.86
CA PRO A 19 -20.31 17.05 26.99
C PRO A 19 -19.27 17.14 28.11
N GLY A 20 -18.80 18.34 28.41
CA GLY A 20 -17.80 18.60 29.45
C GLY A 20 -16.33 18.29 29.08
N CYS A 21 -16.03 17.89 27.85
CA CYS A 21 -14.65 17.56 27.42
C CYS A 21 -14.37 17.96 25.97
N CYS A 22 -13.19 18.50 25.72
CA CYS A 22 -12.67 18.80 24.38
C CYS A 22 -11.29 18.18 24.19
N LEU A 23 -11.12 17.38 23.15
CA LEU A 23 -9.86 16.71 22.82
C LEU A 23 -9.35 17.25 21.50
N VAL A 24 -8.05 17.54 21.42
CA VAL A 24 -7.34 17.78 20.17
C VAL A 24 -6.24 16.74 20.03
N ILE A 25 -6.14 16.14 18.86
CA ILE A 25 -5.13 15.13 18.53
C ILE A 25 -4.38 15.61 17.29
N GLU A 26 -3.07 15.78 17.43
CA GLU A 26 -2.13 15.91 16.33
C GLU A 26 -1.61 14.52 15.96
N ASN A 27 -1.76 14.15 14.69
CA ASN A 27 -1.40 12.83 14.18
C ASN A 27 -0.14 12.88 13.32
N LYS A 28 0.93 12.25 13.80
CA LYS A 28 2.25 12.19 13.16
C LYS A 28 2.65 10.75 12.84
N LEU A 29 2.30 10.29 11.64
CA LEU A 29 2.79 8.98 11.17
C LEU A 29 4.20 9.10 10.57
N TYR A 30 4.37 10.00 9.57
CA TYR A 30 5.63 10.16 8.84
C TYR A 30 6.00 11.63 8.61
N ALA A 31 5.13 12.55 9.00
CA ALA A 31 5.34 13.98 8.81
C ALA A 31 6.23 14.58 9.90
N ALA A 32 7.13 15.45 9.52
CA ALA A 32 7.92 16.24 10.48
C ALA A 32 7.05 17.26 11.22
N ASP A 33 7.50 17.65 12.40
CA ASP A 33 6.90 18.73 13.16
C ASP A 33 7.01 20.08 12.46
N GLN A 34 6.00 20.91 12.66
CA GLN A 34 5.98 22.29 12.19
C GLN A 34 6.24 23.25 13.34
N GLU A 35 6.75 24.46 13.01
CA GLU A 35 6.99 25.52 14.00
C GLU A 35 5.72 25.83 14.79
N ALA A 36 5.85 25.82 16.12
CA ALA A 36 4.82 26.13 17.10
C ALA A 36 3.49 25.36 16.90
N GLN A 37 3.50 24.15 16.33
CA GLN A 37 2.28 23.45 15.96
C GLN A 37 1.44 23.08 17.18
N LEU A 38 2.02 22.37 18.14
CA LEU A 38 1.30 22.01 19.38
C LEU A 38 0.99 23.23 20.23
N TRP A 39 1.89 24.22 20.23
CA TRP A 39 1.63 25.48 20.91
C TRP A 39 0.36 26.16 20.37
N ARG A 40 0.20 26.26 19.05
CA ARG A 40 -1.01 26.81 18.42
C ARG A 40 -2.27 26.00 18.77
N TYR A 41 -2.17 24.68 18.84
CA TYR A 41 -3.32 23.82 19.17
C TYR A 41 -3.76 23.96 20.62
N GLN A 42 -2.82 24.22 21.53
CA GLN A 42 -3.15 24.59 22.91
C GLN A 42 -3.94 25.91 22.97
N GLN A 43 -3.60 26.89 22.13
CA GLN A 43 -4.38 28.13 22.04
C GLN A 43 -5.81 27.88 21.51
N VAL A 44 -5.95 27.01 20.51
CA VAL A 44 -7.26 26.58 20.02
C VAL A 44 -8.06 25.93 21.14
N LEU A 45 -7.48 25.01 21.91
CA LEU A 45 -8.14 24.39 23.05
C LEU A 45 -8.57 25.40 24.10
N ALA A 46 -7.71 26.36 24.45
CA ALA A 46 -8.02 27.40 25.41
C ALA A 46 -9.20 28.29 24.96
N ALA A 47 -9.29 28.57 23.66
CA ALA A 47 -10.38 29.37 23.09
C ALA A 47 -11.70 28.58 22.97
N GLU A 48 -11.63 27.27 22.68
CA GLU A 48 -12.80 26.44 22.40
C GLU A 48 -13.36 25.72 23.63
N ALA A 49 -12.54 25.51 24.68
CA ALA A 49 -12.89 24.83 25.91
C ALA A 49 -13.10 25.84 27.06
N ALA A 50 -14.12 26.70 26.95
CA ALA A 50 -14.48 27.59 28.05
C ALA A 50 -14.98 26.77 29.27
N PRO A 51 -14.57 27.14 30.52
CA PRO A 51 -15.03 26.42 31.72
C PRO A 51 -16.55 26.24 31.77
N PRO A 52 -17.09 25.07 32.20
CA PRO A 52 -16.43 23.99 32.93
C PRO A 52 -15.90 22.82 32.06
N VAL A 53 -15.47 23.05 30.83
CA VAL A 53 -15.02 22.00 29.89
C VAL A 53 -13.57 21.63 30.18
N THR A 54 -13.30 20.35 30.40
CA THR A 54 -11.92 19.80 30.45
C THR A 54 -11.34 19.73 29.05
N SER A 55 -10.08 20.10 28.89
CA SER A 55 -9.40 20.05 27.59
C SER A 55 -8.15 19.18 27.63
N HIS A 56 -7.91 18.41 26.56
CA HIS A 56 -6.73 17.56 26.43
C HIS A 56 -6.12 17.72 25.04
N LEU A 57 -4.79 17.86 25.00
CA LEU A 57 -3.99 17.86 23.79
C LEU A 57 -3.19 16.56 23.71
N PHE A 58 -3.39 15.80 22.65
CA PHE A 58 -2.65 14.56 22.40
C PHE A 58 -1.72 14.73 21.20
N TYR A 59 -0.52 14.19 21.35
CA TYR A 59 0.45 14.02 20.28
C TYR A 59 0.57 12.52 19.97
N LEU A 60 0.04 12.12 18.83
CA LEU A 60 -0.05 10.72 18.43
C LEU A 60 1.01 10.40 17.38
N THR A 61 1.91 9.49 17.70
CA THR A 61 2.98 8.99 16.82
C THR A 61 2.93 7.48 16.73
N LEU A 62 3.77 6.87 15.88
CA LEU A 62 3.85 5.41 15.79
C LEU A 62 4.28 4.79 17.12
N ASP A 63 5.30 5.33 17.73
CA ASP A 63 6.02 4.81 18.91
C ASP A 63 5.79 5.60 20.22
N GLY A 64 5.01 6.69 20.18
CA GLY A 64 4.77 7.55 21.34
C GLY A 64 5.92 8.52 21.66
N CYS A 65 6.79 8.78 20.69
CA CYS A 65 7.91 9.72 20.89
C CYS A 65 7.44 11.15 21.22
N GLU A 66 8.28 11.89 21.93
CA GLU A 66 8.02 13.29 22.26
C GLU A 66 8.07 14.18 21.02
N PRO A 67 7.26 15.24 20.96
CA PRO A 67 7.34 16.22 19.89
C PRO A 67 8.69 16.97 19.92
N SER A 68 9.13 17.41 18.76
CA SER A 68 10.35 18.19 18.67
C SER A 68 10.20 19.55 19.38
N PRO A 69 11.32 20.15 19.87
CA PRO A 69 11.27 21.46 20.52
C PRO A 69 10.61 22.56 19.69
N ILE A 70 10.74 22.51 18.37
CA ILE A 70 10.13 23.50 17.47
C ILE A 70 8.60 23.48 17.49
N SER A 71 7.98 22.33 17.74
CA SER A 71 6.52 22.16 17.78
C SER A 71 5.89 22.72 19.06
N VAL A 72 6.62 22.61 20.18
CA VAL A 72 6.15 23.04 21.51
C VAL A 72 6.55 24.47 21.87
N SER A 73 7.52 25.04 21.17
CA SER A 73 7.95 26.44 21.37
C SER A 73 6.88 27.42 20.86
N ALA A 74 6.84 28.61 21.49
CA ALA A 74 6.03 29.70 20.95
C ALA A 74 6.58 30.17 19.59
N PRO A 75 5.72 30.71 18.70
CA PRO A 75 6.15 31.17 17.38
C PRO A 75 7.27 32.21 17.43
N SER A 76 8.16 32.20 16.46
CA SER A 76 9.19 33.21 16.30
C SER A 76 8.55 34.60 16.21
N GLY A 77 8.99 35.53 17.07
CA GLY A 77 8.45 36.89 17.14
C GLY A 77 7.29 37.11 18.11
N SER A 78 6.88 36.09 18.88
CA SER A 78 5.82 36.22 19.91
C SER A 78 6.29 36.87 21.23
N GLY A 79 7.50 37.44 21.27
CA GLY A 79 8.07 38.02 22.48
C GLY A 79 8.46 36.95 23.51
N ASP A 80 8.31 37.27 24.80
CA ASP A 80 8.64 36.37 25.91
C ASP A 80 7.54 35.32 26.21
N MET A 81 6.73 34.93 25.23
CA MET A 81 5.73 33.89 25.45
C MET A 81 6.41 32.55 25.73
N PRO A 82 6.02 31.84 26.81
CA PRO A 82 6.61 30.56 27.13
C PRO A 82 6.12 29.48 26.11
N GLY A 83 6.98 28.51 25.84
CA GLY A 83 6.57 27.27 25.15
C GLY A 83 5.63 26.43 26.02
N LEU A 84 5.17 25.31 25.47
CA LEU A 84 4.38 24.36 26.22
C LEU A 84 5.25 23.65 27.28
N GLU A 85 4.76 23.61 28.50
CA GLU A 85 5.39 22.82 29.55
C GLU A 85 5.09 21.33 29.41
N LYS A 86 5.98 20.48 29.89
CA LYS A 86 5.77 19.05 29.97
C LYS A 86 4.56 18.77 30.86
N GLY A 87 3.56 18.05 30.32
CA GLY A 87 2.28 17.79 31.00
C GLY A 87 1.10 18.63 30.48
N SER A 88 1.34 19.66 29.66
CA SER A 88 0.26 20.36 28.95
C SER A 88 -0.23 19.59 27.70
N TYR A 89 0.47 18.54 27.31
CA TYR A 89 0.10 17.57 26.27
C TYR A 89 0.45 16.16 26.72
N GLN A 90 -0.17 15.16 26.09
CA GLN A 90 0.12 13.74 26.29
C GLN A 90 0.59 13.11 24.99
N CYS A 91 1.74 12.44 25.03
CA CYS A 91 2.18 11.56 23.94
C CYS A 91 1.42 10.24 24.06
N ILE A 92 0.86 9.79 22.96
CA ILE A 92 0.22 8.49 22.78
C ILE A 92 0.74 7.83 21.51
N SER A 93 0.70 6.51 21.47
CA SER A 93 1.25 5.75 20.36
C SER A 93 0.20 4.91 19.65
N TYR A 94 0.48 4.64 18.39
CA TYR A 94 -0.24 3.60 17.66
C TYR A 94 0.14 2.20 18.17
N GLU A 95 1.40 2.00 18.56
CA GLU A 95 1.94 0.72 19.00
C GLU A 95 1.31 0.22 20.31
N THR A 96 1.02 1.11 21.24
CA THR A 96 0.48 0.74 22.56
C THR A 96 -0.97 1.16 22.73
N GLU A 97 -1.27 2.46 22.81
CA GLU A 97 -2.59 2.95 23.19
C GLU A 97 -3.65 2.64 22.14
N ILE A 98 -3.36 2.97 20.86
CA ILE A 98 -4.35 2.76 19.79
C ILE A 98 -4.53 1.27 19.50
N HIS A 99 -3.45 0.50 19.48
CA HIS A 99 -3.52 -0.95 19.26
C HIS A 99 -4.29 -1.65 20.40
N SER A 100 -3.99 -1.33 21.67
CA SER A 100 -4.73 -1.88 22.83
C SER A 100 -6.21 -1.55 22.79
N TRP A 101 -6.54 -0.29 22.48
CA TRP A 101 -7.92 0.15 22.35
C TRP A 101 -8.65 -0.59 21.22
N LEU A 102 -8.01 -0.73 20.06
CA LEU A 102 -8.58 -1.40 18.89
C LEU A 102 -8.79 -2.90 19.14
N THR A 103 -7.83 -3.55 19.80
CA THR A 103 -7.94 -4.97 20.20
C THR A 103 -9.13 -5.18 21.14
N GLY A 104 -9.28 -4.35 22.17
CA GLY A 104 -10.43 -4.42 23.06
C GLY A 104 -11.78 -4.15 22.35
N LEU A 105 -11.77 -3.26 21.35
CA LEU A 105 -12.95 -2.98 20.54
C LEU A 105 -13.31 -4.16 19.62
N LEU A 106 -12.32 -4.83 19.05
CA LEU A 106 -12.51 -6.07 18.27
C LEU A 106 -13.10 -7.19 19.13
N GLU A 107 -12.56 -7.43 20.31
CA GLU A 107 -13.10 -8.40 21.28
C GLU A 107 -14.55 -8.09 21.64
N TRP A 108 -14.85 -6.82 21.93
CA TRP A 108 -16.20 -6.37 22.23
C TRP A 108 -17.16 -6.59 21.06
N THR A 109 -16.74 -6.32 19.81
CA THR A 109 -17.58 -6.51 18.61
C THR A 109 -17.80 -7.99 18.30
N CYS A 110 -16.79 -8.85 18.52
CA CYS A 110 -16.91 -10.31 18.38
C CYS A 110 -17.99 -10.87 19.33
N ALA A 111 -18.09 -10.35 20.55
CA ALA A 111 -19.10 -10.76 21.51
C ALA A 111 -20.53 -10.31 21.13
N LYS A 112 -20.68 -9.39 20.18
CA LYS A 112 -21.96 -8.82 19.72
C LYS A 112 -22.37 -9.40 18.37
N GLN A 113 -23.21 -10.42 18.33
CA GLN A 113 -23.66 -11.14 17.10
C GLN A 113 -24.18 -10.26 15.95
N LYS A 114 -24.41 -8.96 16.13
CA LYS A 114 -24.95 -8.03 15.12
C LYS A 114 -23.91 -7.07 14.53
N ALA A 115 -22.63 -7.19 14.89
CA ALA A 115 -21.61 -6.21 14.55
C ALA A 115 -20.74 -6.57 13.30
N GLY A 116 -21.13 -7.56 12.49
CA GLY A 116 -20.30 -8.14 11.43
C GLY A 116 -19.65 -7.12 10.48
N ARG A 117 -20.39 -6.07 10.04
CA ARG A 117 -19.80 -5.04 9.17
C ARG A 117 -18.78 -4.16 9.90
N ILE A 118 -19.06 -3.78 11.13
CA ILE A 118 -18.16 -2.98 11.97
C ILE A 118 -16.94 -3.80 12.31
N GLN A 119 -17.11 -5.05 12.69
CA GLN A 119 -16.02 -5.98 12.98
C GLN A 119 -15.08 -6.12 11.79
N HIS A 120 -15.62 -6.30 10.58
CA HIS A 120 -14.80 -6.39 9.36
C HIS A 120 -13.95 -5.12 9.12
N ILE A 121 -14.54 -3.93 9.28
CA ILE A 121 -13.83 -2.66 9.14
C ILE A 121 -12.72 -2.53 10.20
N LEU A 122 -13.01 -2.91 11.45
CA LEU A 122 -12.04 -2.86 12.54
C LEU A 122 -10.89 -3.87 12.33
N THR A 123 -11.19 -5.06 11.80
CA THR A 123 -10.17 -6.06 11.46
C THR A 123 -9.23 -5.51 10.37
N GLN A 124 -9.78 -4.98 9.28
CA GLN A 124 -8.96 -4.37 8.23
C GLN A 124 -8.13 -3.19 8.74
N TYR A 125 -8.71 -2.34 9.61
CA TYR A 125 -7.96 -1.25 10.23
C TYR A 125 -6.83 -1.76 11.12
N ASN A 126 -7.07 -2.83 11.87
CA ASN A 126 -6.05 -3.46 12.72
C ASN A 126 -4.91 -4.06 11.87
N GLU A 127 -5.20 -4.71 10.74
CA GLU A 127 -4.19 -5.22 9.81
C GLU A 127 -3.28 -4.10 9.31
N VAL A 128 -3.88 -2.99 8.83
CA VAL A 128 -3.12 -1.81 8.37
C VAL A 128 -2.32 -1.17 9.52
N LEU A 129 -2.88 -1.14 10.73
CA LEU A 129 -2.18 -0.65 11.91
C LEU A 129 -0.97 -1.52 12.25
N MET A 130 -1.14 -2.85 12.31
CA MET A 130 -0.08 -3.81 12.59
C MET A 130 1.07 -3.70 11.58
N GLU A 131 0.74 -3.50 10.31
CA GLU A 131 1.73 -3.25 9.27
C GLU A 131 2.48 -1.91 9.50
N ALA A 132 1.75 -0.83 9.81
CA ALA A 132 2.33 0.50 10.03
C ALA A 132 3.28 0.55 11.23
N ILE A 133 2.95 -0.14 12.33
CA ILE A 133 3.80 -0.24 13.52
C ILE A 133 4.89 -1.32 13.41
N GLY A 134 4.90 -2.09 12.31
CA GLY A 134 5.90 -3.14 12.07
C GLY A 134 5.81 -4.34 13.02
N MET A 135 4.71 -4.51 13.74
CA MET A 135 4.59 -5.60 14.72
C MET A 135 4.56 -6.98 14.08
N HIS A 136 3.88 -7.14 12.94
CA HIS A 136 3.87 -8.42 12.21
C HIS A 136 5.27 -8.82 11.73
N SER A 137 6.01 -7.87 11.14
CA SER A 137 7.36 -8.14 10.67
C SER A 137 8.38 -8.30 11.80
N ARG A 138 8.12 -7.69 12.96
CA ARG A 138 9.07 -7.70 14.09
C ARG A 138 9.02 -9.01 14.88
N GLU A 139 7.84 -9.53 15.19
CA GLU A 139 7.71 -10.81 15.92
C GLU A 139 8.14 -12.00 15.07
N GLU A 140 7.73 -12.03 13.79
CA GLU A 140 8.17 -13.05 12.85
C GLU A 140 9.68 -12.98 12.61
N ALA A 141 10.22 -11.79 12.33
CA ALA A 141 11.65 -11.59 12.13
C ALA A 141 12.47 -11.92 13.40
N LEU A 142 11.99 -11.58 14.60
CA LEU A 142 12.64 -11.95 15.85
C LEU A 142 12.55 -13.46 16.09
N SER A 143 11.43 -14.09 15.77
CA SER A 143 11.27 -15.55 15.87
C SER A 143 12.21 -16.28 14.90
N GLU A 144 12.30 -15.83 13.65
CA GLU A 144 13.23 -16.38 12.65
C GLU A 144 14.70 -16.14 13.03
N LEU A 145 15.04 -14.92 13.44
CA LEU A 145 16.39 -14.59 13.89
C LEU A 145 16.83 -15.43 15.09
N ASN A 146 15.92 -15.66 16.05
CA ASN A 146 16.21 -16.48 17.23
C ASN A 146 16.26 -17.98 16.89
N SER A 147 15.37 -18.46 16.04
CA SER A 147 15.31 -19.88 15.65
C SER A 147 16.46 -20.31 14.73
N SER A 148 16.97 -19.40 13.91
CA SER A 148 18.06 -19.68 12.97
C SER A 148 19.46 -19.61 13.57
N GLY A 149 19.61 -19.16 14.81
CA GLY A 149 20.91 -18.85 15.43
C GLY A 149 21.64 -17.67 14.76
N LEU A 150 20.95 -16.96 13.85
CA LEU A 150 21.53 -15.86 13.08
C LEU A 150 21.94 -14.69 13.99
N MET A 151 21.16 -14.43 15.06
CA MET A 151 21.48 -13.38 16.04
C MET A 151 22.80 -13.65 16.74
N ASP A 152 23.04 -14.90 17.19
CA ASP A 152 24.28 -15.28 17.84
C ASP A 152 25.48 -15.15 16.89
N HIS A 153 25.28 -15.53 15.63
CA HIS A 153 26.32 -15.42 14.59
C HIS A 153 26.63 -13.96 14.24
N VAL A 154 25.62 -13.13 14.04
CA VAL A 154 25.75 -11.71 13.64
C VAL A 154 26.31 -10.87 14.78
N THR A 155 25.92 -11.13 16.03
CA THR A 155 26.42 -10.36 17.19
C THR A 155 27.85 -10.74 17.58
N ALA A 156 28.33 -11.93 17.19
CA ALA A 156 29.70 -12.37 17.44
C ALA A 156 30.75 -11.59 16.60
N ASN A 157 30.34 -10.98 15.48
CA ASN A 157 31.25 -10.32 14.54
C ASN A 157 30.71 -8.97 14.05
N GLN A 158 31.42 -7.88 14.34
CA GLN A 158 31.01 -6.52 13.90
C GLN A 158 30.92 -6.39 12.36
N GLY A 159 31.69 -7.16 11.59
CA GLY A 159 31.64 -7.21 10.12
C GLY A 159 30.30 -7.77 9.61
N ASP A 160 29.73 -8.71 10.33
CA ASP A 160 28.47 -9.36 9.96
C ASP A 160 27.26 -8.42 10.19
N VAL A 161 27.28 -7.60 11.24
CA VAL A 161 26.27 -6.54 11.45
C VAL A 161 26.24 -5.55 10.28
N THR A 162 27.43 -5.15 9.78
CA THR A 162 27.54 -4.23 8.63
C THR A 162 27.03 -4.91 7.35
N THR A 163 27.32 -6.18 7.18
CA THR A 163 26.87 -6.98 6.03
C THR A 163 25.34 -7.13 6.06
N LEU A 164 24.75 -7.47 7.20
CA LEU A 164 23.31 -7.58 7.38
C LEU A 164 22.61 -6.24 7.09
N ALA A 165 23.16 -5.12 7.59
CA ALA A 165 22.62 -3.79 7.30
C ALA A 165 22.67 -3.42 5.81
N ARG A 166 23.71 -3.88 5.07
CA ARG A 166 23.80 -3.72 3.61
C ARG A 166 22.77 -4.61 2.90
N LEU A 167 22.63 -5.86 3.31
CA LEU A 167 21.65 -6.79 2.75
C LEU A 167 20.22 -6.27 2.93
N THR A 168 19.87 -5.80 4.13
CA THR A 168 18.55 -5.21 4.41
C THR A 168 18.24 -4.04 3.48
N ARG A 169 19.22 -3.16 3.21
CA ARG A 169 19.06 -2.06 2.24
C ARG A 169 18.89 -2.54 0.80
N SER A 170 19.43 -3.71 0.48
CA SER A 170 19.38 -4.27 -0.87
C SER A 170 18.13 -5.10 -1.17
N VAL A 171 17.34 -5.45 -0.16
CA VAL A 171 16.13 -6.29 -0.31
C VAL A 171 15.14 -5.68 -1.31
N PHE A 172 14.90 -4.37 -1.24
CA PHE A 172 14.00 -3.69 -2.18
C PHE A 172 14.49 -3.79 -3.63
N PHE A 173 15.80 -3.64 -3.84
CA PHE A 173 16.39 -3.75 -5.17
C PHE A 173 16.33 -5.20 -5.70
N LEU A 174 16.54 -6.18 -4.83
CA LEU A 174 16.38 -7.59 -5.21
C LEU A 174 14.92 -7.87 -5.62
N HIS A 175 13.97 -7.45 -4.82
CA HIS A 175 12.54 -7.60 -5.12
C HIS A 175 12.18 -6.95 -6.47
N ALA A 176 12.54 -5.69 -6.66
CA ALA A 176 12.31 -4.97 -7.91
C ALA A 176 12.99 -5.67 -9.11
N ARG A 177 14.21 -6.19 -8.92
CA ARG A 177 14.95 -6.90 -9.97
C ARG A 177 14.28 -8.20 -10.39
N LEU A 178 13.78 -8.99 -9.43
CA LEU A 178 13.08 -10.23 -9.71
C LEU A 178 11.76 -10.00 -10.48
N LEU A 179 11.02 -8.94 -10.12
CA LEU A 179 9.83 -8.52 -10.88
C LEU A 179 10.20 -8.07 -12.30
N GLU A 180 11.25 -7.28 -12.45
CA GLU A 180 11.73 -6.85 -13.76
C GLU A 180 12.09 -8.05 -14.65
N GLU A 181 12.87 -9.00 -14.13
CA GLU A 181 13.27 -10.21 -14.86
C GLU A 181 12.09 -11.08 -15.26
N LEU A 182 11.07 -11.22 -14.39
CA LEU A 182 9.84 -11.92 -14.74
C LEU A 182 9.13 -11.23 -15.91
N ILE A 183 8.89 -9.92 -15.79
CA ILE A 183 8.14 -9.17 -16.80
C ILE A 183 8.89 -9.11 -18.13
N GLU A 184 10.22 -9.04 -18.11
CA GLU A 184 11.01 -9.15 -19.35
C GLU A 184 10.89 -10.56 -19.95
N GLY A 185 10.94 -11.62 -19.14
CA GLY A 185 10.72 -13.00 -19.63
C GLY A 185 9.31 -13.20 -20.24
N VAL A 186 8.29 -12.60 -19.63
CA VAL A 186 6.94 -12.58 -20.21
C VAL A 186 6.94 -11.81 -21.54
N HIS A 187 7.59 -10.65 -21.57
CA HIS A 187 7.67 -9.82 -22.77
C HIS A 187 8.36 -10.56 -23.93
N GLU A 188 9.53 -11.14 -23.68
CA GLU A 188 10.26 -11.94 -24.70
C GLU A 188 9.44 -13.12 -25.22
N ALA A 189 8.62 -13.72 -24.38
CA ALA A 189 7.74 -14.80 -24.80
C ALA A 189 6.56 -14.30 -25.65
N LEU A 190 5.98 -13.12 -25.31
CA LEU A 190 4.89 -12.50 -26.07
C LEU A 190 5.37 -11.94 -27.42
N GLU A 191 6.58 -11.43 -27.52
CA GLU A 191 7.14 -10.96 -28.81
C GLU A 191 7.32 -12.10 -29.85
N LYS A 192 7.38 -13.35 -29.40
CA LYS A 192 7.42 -14.53 -30.29
C LYS A 192 6.03 -14.94 -30.81
N GLU A 193 4.95 -14.36 -30.25
CA GLU A 193 3.60 -14.62 -30.72
C GLU A 193 3.27 -13.71 -31.93
N PRO A 194 3.11 -14.25 -33.15
CA PRO A 194 3.03 -13.44 -34.38
C PRO A 194 1.78 -12.56 -34.45
N ARG A 195 0.77 -12.85 -33.61
CA ARG A 195 -0.48 -12.07 -33.53
C ARG A 195 -0.37 -10.86 -32.61
N LEU A 196 0.72 -10.68 -31.90
CA LEU A 196 0.91 -9.62 -30.91
C LEU A 196 1.98 -8.63 -31.37
N GLU A 197 1.69 -7.36 -31.21
CA GLU A 197 2.63 -6.26 -31.38
C GLU A 197 2.65 -5.41 -30.11
N ARG A 198 3.82 -5.27 -29.48
CA ARG A 198 3.96 -4.33 -28.35
C ARG A 198 3.66 -2.91 -28.81
N VAL A 199 2.80 -2.23 -28.06
CA VAL A 199 2.47 -0.83 -28.29
C VAL A 199 2.76 -0.03 -27.04
N LYS A 200 3.00 1.28 -27.21
CA LYS A 200 3.17 2.21 -26.08
C LYS A 200 1.89 2.24 -25.24
N SER A 201 2.05 2.28 -23.93
CA SER A 201 0.94 2.48 -23.00
C SER A 201 0.16 3.76 -23.34
N PRO A 202 -1.18 3.73 -23.32
CA PRO A 202 -2.00 4.93 -23.51
C PRO A 202 -1.69 5.99 -22.44
N GLU A 203 -1.87 7.27 -22.75
CA GLU A 203 -1.39 8.43 -21.96
C GLU A 203 -1.75 8.41 -20.45
N ARG A 204 -2.82 7.74 -20.05
CA ARG A 204 -3.28 7.66 -18.65
C ARG A 204 -2.77 6.43 -17.91
N TRP A 205 -1.99 5.58 -18.56
CA TRP A 205 -1.58 4.28 -18.03
C TRP A 205 -0.07 4.25 -17.90
N SER A 206 0.42 4.06 -16.68
CA SER A 206 1.86 3.92 -16.42
C SER A 206 2.37 2.64 -17.04
N GLU A 207 3.47 2.73 -17.78
CA GLU A 207 4.13 1.53 -18.32
C GLU A 207 4.89 0.81 -17.22
N LEU A 208 4.83 -0.54 -17.24
CA LEU A 208 5.63 -1.38 -16.35
C LEU A 208 7.12 -1.10 -16.58
N GLY A 209 7.82 -0.79 -15.50
CA GLY A 209 9.25 -0.50 -15.51
C GLY A 209 9.78 -0.34 -14.08
N TRP A 210 11.07 -0.04 -13.96
CA TRP A 210 11.78 -0.04 -12.69
C TRP A 210 11.08 0.76 -11.57
N GLY A 211 10.55 1.94 -11.84
CA GLY A 211 9.85 2.76 -10.84
C GLY A 211 8.59 2.11 -10.26
N ILE A 212 7.90 1.29 -11.07
CA ILE A 212 6.75 0.50 -10.62
C ILE A 212 7.25 -0.64 -9.72
N TYR A 213 8.26 -1.40 -10.15
CA TYR A 213 8.80 -2.53 -9.39
C TYR A 213 9.40 -2.09 -8.05
N GLU A 214 10.16 -1.00 -8.06
CA GLU A 214 10.70 -0.41 -6.82
C GLU A 214 9.58 0.08 -5.89
N GLY A 215 8.50 0.63 -6.45
CA GLY A 215 7.33 1.01 -5.70
C GLY A 215 6.69 -0.17 -4.97
N TRP A 216 6.47 -1.28 -5.66
CA TRP A 216 5.97 -2.53 -5.08
C TRP A 216 6.91 -3.07 -4.00
N ALA A 217 8.20 -3.14 -4.27
CA ALA A 217 9.21 -3.61 -3.32
C ALA A 217 9.25 -2.78 -2.02
N ARG A 218 8.81 -1.53 -2.06
CA ARG A 218 8.72 -0.62 -0.90
C ARG A 218 7.32 -0.59 -0.27
N GLY A 219 6.44 -1.53 -0.60
CA GLY A 219 5.08 -1.59 -0.08
C GLY A 219 4.16 -0.49 -0.59
N ARG A 220 4.53 0.23 -1.67
CA ARG A 220 3.63 1.14 -2.37
C ARG A 220 2.73 0.33 -3.29
N THR A 221 1.63 0.91 -3.73
CA THR A 221 0.68 0.25 -4.65
C THR A 221 0.57 0.98 -6.00
N PRO A 222 1.68 1.25 -6.71
CA PRO A 222 1.60 1.80 -8.04
C PRO A 222 1.06 0.75 -9.01
N SER A 223 0.27 1.18 -9.98
CA SER A 223 -0.15 0.32 -11.09
C SER A 223 0.74 0.53 -12.30
N GLY A 224 1.05 -0.52 -13.02
CA GLY A 224 1.80 -0.47 -14.26
C GLY A 224 1.32 -1.53 -15.24
N TYR A 225 1.45 -1.25 -16.54
CA TYR A 225 0.83 -2.05 -17.60
C TYR A 225 1.74 -2.16 -18.80
N ARG A 226 1.69 -3.31 -19.54
CA ARG A 226 2.21 -3.46 -20.89
C ARG A 226 1.09 -3.85 -21.84
N PHE A 227 1.03 -3.19 -22.97
CA PHE A 227 -0.02 -3.32 -23.97
C PHE A 227 0.51 -3.99 -25.22
N TYR A 228 -0.26 -4.94 -25.73
CA TYR A 228 0.03 -5.67 -26.96
C TYR A 228 -1.21 -5.59 -27.88
N ARG A 229 -1.07 -4.96 -29.05
CA ARG A 229 -2.12 -4.95 -30.06
C ARG A 229 -2.29 -6.36 -30.64
N ILE A 230 -3.52 -6.77 -30.80
CA ILE A 230 -3.85 -8.08 -31.38
C ILE A 230 -4.14 -7.89 -32.87
N HIS A 231 -3.40 -8.64 -33.70
CA HIS A 231 -3.58 -8.67 -35.14
C HIS A 231 -4.46 -9.85 -35.57
N GLY A 232 -5.07 -9.73 -36.78
CA GLY A 232 -5.83 -10.82 -37.36
C GLY A 232 -7.24 -11.00 -36.79
N VAL A 233 -7.71 -10.09 -35.97
CA VAL A 233 -9.07 -10.11 -35.42
C VAL A 233 -10.09 -9.93 -36.56
N ARG A 234 -10.91 -10.96 -36.82
CA ARG A 234 -11.93 -10.98 -37.89
C ARG A 234 -13.22 -10.26 -37.48
N ASP A 235 -13.57 -10.37 -36.21
CA ASP A 235 -14.76 -9.73 -35.67
C ASP A 235 -14.60 -8.22 -35.60
N ALA A 236 -15.50 -7.50 -36.27
CA ALA A 236 -15.47 -6.04 -36.32
C ALA A 236 -15.68 -5.39 -34.95
N GLU A 237 -16.41 -6.05 -34.05
CA GLU A 237 -16.66 -5.56 -32.68
C GLU A 237 -15.43 -5.72 -31.78
N LEU A 238 -14.53 -6.66 -32.10
CA LEU A 238 -13.30 -6.91 -31.36
C LEU A 238 -12.08 -6.22 -32.00
N LYS A 239 -12.27 -5.40 -33.03
CA LYS A 239 -11.18 -4.58 -33.57
C LYS A 239 -10.64 -3.65 -32.50
N ASN A 240 -9.32 -3.40 -32.54
CA ASN A 240 -8.60 -2.56 -31.56
C ASN A 240 -8.54 -3.14 -30.14
N MET A 241 -8.69 -4.45 -30.01
CA MET A 241 -8.43 -5.15 -28.75
C MET A 241 -6.92 -5.21 -28.49
N HIS A 242 -6.59 -5.08 -27.21
CA HIS A 242 -5.23 -5.20 -26.71
C HIS A 242 -5.19 -6.26 -25.62
N LEU A 243 -4.23 -7.14 -25.71
CA LEU A 243 -3.81 -7.96 -24.58
C LEU A 243 -3.00 -7.06 -23.64
N VAL A 244 -3.26 -7.16 -22.35
CA VAL A 244 -2.61 -6.34 -21.34
C VAL A 244 -2.04 -7.23 -20.25
N VAL A 245 -0.79 -6.98 -19.93
CA VAL A 245 -0.14 -7.55 -18.75
C VAL A 245 0.02 -6.42 -17.74
N GLY A 246 -0.50 -6.63 -16.53
CA GLY A 246 -0.57 -5.56 -15.53
C GLY A 246 -0.21 -6.01 -14.12
N LEU A 247 0.40 -5.09 -13.40
CA LEU A 247 0.44 -5.03 -11.94
C LEU A 247 -0.55 -3.97 -11.49
N ASP A 248 -1.50 -4.32 -10.64
CA ASP A 248 -2.60 -3.44 -10.25
C ASP A 248 -2.52 -3.05 -8.77
N VAL A 249 -3.18 -1.95 -8.39
CA VAL A 249 -3.24 -1.39 -7.02
C VAL A 249 -3.73 -2.36 -5.93
N SER A 250 -4.25 -3.51 -6.29
CA SER A 250 -4.75 -4.54 -5.35
C SER A 250 -3.80 -5.73 -5.23
N ASP A 251 -2.49 -5.50 -5.36
CA ASP A 251 -1.43 -6.49 -5.18
C ASP A 251 -1.53 -7.68 -6.14
N ARG A 252 -1.98 -7.40 -7.38
CA ARG A 252 -2.25 -8.42 -8.38
C ARG A 252 -1.32 -8.32 -9.58
N PHE A 253 -0.82 -9.46 -9.98
CA PHE A 253 -0.27 -9.68 -11.31
C PHE A 253 -1.34 -10.35 -12.17
N TRP A 254 -1.67 -9.77 -13.32
CA TRP A 254 -2.79 -10.23 -14.13
C TRP A 254 -2.58 -10.07 -15.62
N VAL A 255 -3.39 -10.81 -16.40
CA VAL A 255 -3.47 -10.72 -17.86
C VAL A 255 -4.92 -10.48 -18.23
N GLY A 256 -5.17 -9.60 -19.19
CA GLY A 256 -6.54 -9.32 -19.61
C GLY A 256 -6.64 -8.68 -20.99
N LEU A 257 -7.87 -8.43 -21.38
CA LEU A 257 -8.25 -7.78 -22.64
C LEU A 257 -8.89 -6.42 -22.36
N GLY A 258 -8.45 -5.42 -23.12
CA GLY A 258 -9.05 -4.10 -23.13
C GLY A 258 -9.15 -3.55 -24.54
N ARG A 259 -10.10 -2.64 -24.79
CA ARG A 259 -10.24 -1.95 -26.06
C ARG A 259 -9.72 -0.53 -25.93
N PHE A 260 -8.84 -0.14 -26.85
CA PHE A 260 -8.24 1.18 -26.88
C PHE A 260 -8.31 1.79 -28.28
N GLU A 261 -8.83 3.00 -28.40
CA GLU A 261 -8.91 3.75 -29.65
C GLU A 261 -8.29 5.14 -29.45
N GLY A 262 -7.35 5.51 -30.31
CA GLY A 262 -6.68 6.81 -30.21
C GLY A 262 -5.97 7.04 -28.86
N GLY A 263 -5.46 5.99 -28.22
CA GLY A 263 -4.82 6.07 -26.90
C GLY A 263 -5.79 6.20 -25.72
N ARG A 264 -7.10 6.05 -25.95
CA ARG A 264 -8.12 6.10 -24.90
C ARG A 264 -8.80 4.75 -24.76
N HIS A 265 -9.12 4.39 -23.53
CA HIS A 265 -10.00 3.26 -23.26
C HIS A 265 -11.40 3.53 -23.83
N VAL A 266 -11.96 2.53 -24.49
CA VAL A 266 -13.32 2.57 -25.01
C VAL A 266 -14.13 1.50 -24.31
N ASP A 267 -15.31 1.90 -23.77
CA ASP A 267 -16.23 0.94 -23.19
C ASP A 267 -16.55 -0.15 -24.21
N VAL A 268 -16.47 -1.39 -23.77
CA VAL A 268 -16.79 -2.54 -24.63
C VAL A 268 -18.28 -2.78 -24.57
N PRO A 269 -19.04 -2.57 -25.67
CA PRO A 269 -20.46 -2.86 -25.66
C PRO A 269 -20.70 -4.39 -25.59
N GLY A 270 -21.51 -4.78 -24.64
CA GLY A 270 -22.50 -5.84 -24.81
C GLY A 270 -22.09 -7.29 -24.58
N ASP A 271 -20.95 -7.81 -25.01
CA ASP A 271 -20.72 -9.26 -24.98
C ASP A 271 -19.65 -9.69 -23.95
N ARG A 272 -19.90 -9.30 -22.70
CA ARG A 272 -19.08 -9.73 -21.53
C ARG A 272 -19.11 -11.25 -21.33
N ASN A 273 -20.12 -11.94 -21.84
CA ASN A 273 -20.30 -13.38 -21.69
C ASN A 273 -19.37 -14.22 -22.58
N ARG A 274 -18.77 -13.63 -23.61
CA ARG A 274 -17.90 -14.35 -24.56
C ARG A 274 -16.63 -14.93 -23.92
N PHE A 275 -16.16 -14.35 -22.82
CA PHE A 275 -14.92 -14.76 -22.13
C PHE A 275 -15.18 -15.44 -20.77
N VAL A 276 -16.43 -15.83 -20.49
CA VAL A 276 -16.82 -16.47 -19.21
C VAL A 276 -16.18 -17.86 -19.06
N ASP A 277 -15.85 -18.51 -20.17
CA ASP A 277 -15.25 -19.86 -20.15
C ASP A 277 -13.75 -19.85 -19.75
N ILE A 278 -13.15 -18.67 -19.56
CA ILE A 278 -11.79 -18.57 -19.02
C ILE A 278 -11.89 -18.64 -17.50
N GLU A 279 -11.43 -19.74 -16.93
CA GLU A 279 -11.44 -20.01 -15.50
C GLU A 279 -10.75 -18.86 -14.70
N GLY A 280 -11.47 -18.32 -13.70
CA GLY A 280 -11.00 -17.20 -12.89
C GLY A 280 -11.13 -15.84 -13.57
N ALA A 281 -11.72 -15.75 -14.75
CA ALA A 281 -11.94 -14.49 -15.43
C ALA A 281 -12.93 -13.60 -14.69
N THR A 282 -12.60 -12.33 -14.60
CA THR A 282 -13.45 -11.24 -14.10
C THR A 282 -13.52 -10.14 -15.14
N TYR A 283 -14.47 -9.22 -14.99
CA TYR A 283 -14.64 -8.06 -15.87
C TYR A 283 -15.07 -6.82 -15.09
N ASN A 284 -14.84 -5.67 -15.68
CA ASN A 284 -15.32 -4.39 -15.16
C ASN A 284 -15.52 -3.39 -16.30
N ASN A 285 -15.76 -2.12 -16.02
CA ASN A 285 -15.96 -1.08 -17.05
C ASN A 285 -14.68 -0.77 -17.86
N TRP A 286 -13.50 -1.19 -17.39
CA TRP A 286 -12.21 -0.94 -18.01
C TRP A 286 -11.68 -2.15 -18.79
N TRP A 287 -12.00 -3.36 -18.32
CA TRP A 287 -11.46 -4.59 -18.88
C TRP A 287 -12.60 -5.49 -19.31
N LEU A 288 -12.55 -5.93 -20.57
CA LEU A 288 -13.50 -6.89 -21.12
C LEU A 288 -13.45 -8.21 -20.37
N SER A 289 -12.24 -8.66 -20.09
CA SER A 289 -11.95 -9.82 -19.25
C SER A 289 -10.54 -9.72 -18.71
N TRP A 290 -10.29 -10.20 -17.50
CA TRP A 290 -8.95 -10.33 -16.95
C TRP A 290 -8.88 -11.47 -15.93
N VAL A 291 -7.69 -12.07 -15.80
CA VAL A 291 -7.39 -13.16 -14.87
C VAL A 291 -6.16 -12.80 -14.04
N THR A 292 -6.26 -12.96 -12.73
CA THR A 292 -5.12 -12.84 -11.82
C THR A 292 -4.24 -14.08 -11.90
N VAL A 293 -2.94 -13.90 -11.99
CA VAL A 293 -1.93 -14.95 -11.84
C VAL A 293 -1.71 -15.18 -10.35
N GLN A 294 -2.45 -16.14 -9.79
CA GLN A 294 -2.48 -16.38 -8.34
C GLN A 294 -1.16 -16.91 -7.78
N GLU A 295 -0.30 -17.44 -8.63
CA GLU A 295 1.01 -17.97 -8.28
C GLU A 295 2.01 -16.88 -7.90
N LEU A 296 1.66 -15.61 -8.07
CA LEU A 296 2.52 -14.46 -7.76
C LEU A 296 1.75 -13.35 -7.06
N ASN A 297 2.22 -12.99 -5.87
CA ASN A 297 1.86 -11.74 -5.19
C ASN A 297 3.01 -10.74 -5.32
N PRO A 298 2.90 -9.70 -6.15
CA PRO A 298 4.00 -8.77 -6.39
C PRO A 298 4.34 -7.88 -5.18
N ALA A 299 3.51 -7.80 -4.16
CA ALA A 299 3.77 -7.05 -2.95
C ALA A 299 4.60 -7.83 -1.91
N GLN A 300 4.67 -9.16 -2.03
CA GLN A 300 5.36 -10.02 -1.07
C GLN A 300 6.69 -10.51 -1.63
N LEU A 301 7.75 -10.50 -0.82
CA LEU A 301 9.02 -11.11 -1.21
C LEU A 301 9.06 -12.61 -0.88
N ASP A 302 8.51 -13.01 0.25
CA ASP A 302 8.50 -14.35 0.81
C ASP A 302 7.12 -15.06 0.66
N GLY A 303 7.01 -16.26 1.19
CA GLY A 303 5.79 -17.08 1.14
C GLY A 303 5.56 -17.81 -0.20
N ASP A 304 4.47 -18.58 -0.26
CA ASP A 304 4.17 -19.49 -1.36
C ASP A 304 3.84 -18.79 -2.69
N SER A 305 3.49 -17.53 -2.67
CA SER A 305 3.26 -16.69 -3.86
C SER A 305 4.24 -15.51 -3.94
N GLY A 306 5.22 -15.42 -3.04
CA GLY A 306 6.15 -14.29 -2.98
C GLY A 306 7.12 -14.22 -4.16
N VAL A 307 7.56 -13.01 -4.48
CA VAL A 307 8.46 -12.70 -5.61
C VAL A 307 9.83 -13.37 -5.45
N GLY A 308 10.29 -13.60 -4.20
CA GLY A 308 11.57 -14.27 -3.93
C GLY A 308 11.72 -15.64 -4.56
N ARG A 309 10.63 -16.36 -4.78
CA ARG A 309 10.61 -17.66 -5.48
C ARG A 309 11.08 -17.56 -6.94
N LEU A 310 10.94 -16.39 -7.55
CA LEU A 310 11.40 -16.14 -8.93
C LEU A 310 12.94 -16.17 -9.08
N ALA A 311 13.68 -16.18 -7.95
CA ALA A 311 15.11 -16.44 -7.97
C ALA A 311 15.46 -17.87 -8.47
N THR A 312 14.49 -18.79 -8.41
CA THR A 312 14.60 -20.14 -8.97
C THR A 312 14.12 -20.10 -10.43
N PRO A 313 14.99 -20.40 -11.41
CA PRO A 313 14.65 -20.33 -12.84
C PRO A 313 13.42 -21.13 -13.22
N GLU A 314 13.27 -22.34 -12.68
CA GLU A 314 12.12 -23.23 -12.95
C GLU A 314 10.81 -22.62 -12.49
N VAL A 315 10.79 -21.91 -11.37
CA VAL A 315 9.60 -21.21 -10.86
C VAL A 315 9.28 -20.01 -11.74
N LYS A 316 10.28 -19.22 -12.12
CA LYS A 316 10.11 -18.09 -13.04
C LYS A 316 9.53 -18.56 -14.37
N ASP A 317 10.10 -19.61 -14.96
CA ASP A 317 9.63 -20.19 -16.23
C ASP A 317 8.21 -20.74 -16.09
N ALA A 318 7.85 -21.35 -14.96
CA ALA A 318 6.48 -21.81 -14.71
C ALA A 318 5.48 -20.66 -14.70
N VAL A 319 5.81 -19.52 -14.06
CA VAL A 319 4.95 -18.32 -14.06
C VAL A 319 4.84 -17.74 -15.48
N VAL A 320 5.95 -17.61 -16.21
CA VAL A 320 5.94 -17.15 -17.62
C VAL A 320 5.05 -18.06 -18.48
N ASN A 321 5.19 -19.39 -18.36
CA ASN A 321 4.39 -20.34 -19.09
C ASN A 321 2.90 -20.27 -18.75
N LYS A 322 2.55 -19.99 -17.48
CA LYS A 322 1.17 -19.76 -17.04
C LYS A 322 0.58 -18.51 -17.70
N VAL A 323 1.33 -17.41 -17.71
CA VAL A 323 0.94 -16.17 -18.39
C VAL A 323 0.73 -16.43 -19.89
N MET A 324 1.65 -17.15 -20.55
CA MET A 324 1.53 -17.48 -21.96
C MET A 324 0.33 -18.37 -22.26
N ALA A 325 0.01 -19.33 -21.39
CA ALA A 325 -1.18 -20.15 -21.52
C ALA A 325 -2.47 -19.30 -21.45
N LEU A 326 -2.56 -18.36 -20.52
CA LEU A 326 -3.67 -17.41 -20.43
C LEU A 326 -3.77 -16.52 -21.68
N CYS A 327 -2.65 -15.98 -22.14
CA CYS A 327 -2.61 -15.17 -23.36
C CYS A 327 -3.12 -15.94 -24.59
N ARG A 328 -2.67 -17.20 -24.78
CA ARG A 328 -3.13 -18.05 -25.88
C ARG A 328 -4.63 -18.36 -25.79
N ARG A 329 -5.17 -18.59 -24.59
CA ARG A 329 -6.62 -18.77 -24.40
C ARG A 329 -7.37 -17.52 -24.87
N TYR A 330 -6.95 -16.32 -24.45
CA TYR A 330 -7.56 -15.07 -24.93
C TYR A 330 -7.48 -14.92 -26.45
N LEU A 331 -6.33 -15.23 -27.05
CA LEU A 331 -6.14 -15.12 -28.49
C LEU A 331 -7.03 -16.10 -29.26
N ASN A 332 -7.27 -17.29 -28.73
CA ASN A 332 -8.14 -18.30 -29.36
C ASN A 332 -9.63 -17.90 -29.31
N GLU A 333 -10.06 -17.23 -28.20
CA GLU A 333 -11.44 -16.76 -28.08
C GLU A 333 -11.75 -15.54 -28.98
N ILE A 334 -10.73 -14.88 -29.52
CA ILE A 334 -10.87 -13.69 -30.38
C ILE A 334 -10.88 -14.10 -31.88
N GLU A 335 -10.41 -15.29 -32.24
CA GLU A 335 -10.45 -15.80 -33.61
C GLU A 335 -11.89 -16.06 -34.09
#